data_cc350b4d63fdf8e6cae4faa1f232c5e0
#
_entry.id   cc350b4d63fdf8e6cae4faa1f232c5e0
#
_cell.length_a   1.000
_cell.length_b   1.000
_cell.length_c   1.000
_cell.angle_alpha   90.00
_cell.angle_beta   90.00
_cell.angle_gamma   90.00
#
_symmetry.space_group_name_H-M   'P 1'
#
loop_
_entity.id
_entity.type
_entity.pdbx_description
1 polymer ?
#
loop_
_entity_poly.entity_id
_entity_poly.type
_entity_poly.pdbx_seq_one_letter_code
_entity_poly.pdbx_strand_id
1 'polypeptide(L)' 'MKYTVVLEPQEEGGFTVQCVEIPGAISQGETRKEALANIKEAIELVLEVQREELHRQSPAHHREISQVEVADVA' A
#
# COMPACT_ATOMS: atom_id res chain seq x y z
N MET A 1 -8.47 -6.83 4.95
CA MET A 1 -7.75 -5.75 5.65
C MET A 1 -7.98 -4.43 4.95
N LYS A 2 -8.23 -3.38 5.68
CA LYS A 2 -8.50 -2.07 5.10
C LYS A 2 -7.35 -1.11 5.36
N TYR A 3 -7.11 -0.22 4.42
CA TYR A 3 -6.08 0.81 4.54
C TYR A 3 -6.71 2.18 4.35
N THR A 4 -6.15 3.14 5.04
CA THR A 4 -6.54 4.53 4.94
C THR A 4 -5.70 5.21 3.87
N VAL A 5 -6.33 5.89 2.93
CA VAL A 5 -5.63 6.62 1.88
C VAL A 5 -6.04 8.08 1.87
N VAL A 6 -5.11 8.93 1.49
CA VAL A 6 -5.36 10.36 1.34
C VAL A 6 -5.31 10.71 -0.14
N LEU A 7 -6.39 11.28 -0.63
CA LEU A 7 -6.50 11.73 -2.01
C LEU A 7 -6.32 13.25 -2.03
N GLU A 8 -5.47 13.71 -2.93
CA GLU A 8 -5.21 15.13 -3.08
C GLU A 8 -5.45 15.54 -4.54
N PRO A 9 -6.46 16.40 -4.78
CA PRO A 9 -6.69 16.88 -6.14
C PRO A 9 -5.56 17.81 -6.58
N GLN A 10 -5.18 17.70 -7.85
CA GLN A 10 -4.13 18.51 -8.42
C GLN A 10 -4.71 19.63 -9.27
N GLU A 11 -4.03 20.76 -9.29
CA GLU A 11 -4.48 21.93 -10.07
C GLU A 11 -4.61 21.63 -11.55
N GLU A 12 -3.74 20.79 -12.07
CA GLU A 12 -3.72 20.41 -13.49
C GLU A 12 -4.75 19.34 -13.83
N GLY A 13 -5.48 18.89 -12.86
CA GLY A 13 -6.42 17.79 -12.98
C GLY A 13 -5.84 16.50 -12.41
N GLY A 14 -6.71 15.56 -12.12
CA GLY A 14 -6.30 14.31 -11.54
C GLY A 14 -6.09 14.37 -10.03
N PHE A 15 -5.65 13.26 -9.48
CA PHE A 15 -5.46 13.08 -8.04
C PHE A 15 -4.16 12.36 -7.78
N THR A 16 -3.47 12.75 -6.71
CA THR A 16 -2.45 11.90 -6.10
C THR A 16 -3.09 11.21 -4.91
N VAL A 17 -2.56 10.05 -4.55
CA VAL A 17 -3.09 9.25 -3.46
C VAL A 17 -1.94 8.56 -2.74
N GLN A 18 -2.01 8.54 -1.42
CA GLN A 18 -0.98 7.92 -0.58
C GLN A 18 -1.65 7.11 0.52
N CYS A 19 -1.07 5.96 0.84
CA CYS A 19 -1.53 5.14 1.95
C CYS A 19 -0.91 5.62 3.26
N VAL A 20 -1.75 5.84 4.27
CA VAL A 20 -1.28 6.30 5.57
C VAL A 20 -0.45 5.24 6.29
N GLU A 21 -0.92 4.00 6.28
CA GLU A 21 -0.26 2.89 6.96
C GLU A 21 1.01 2.43 6.24
N ILE A 22 1.09 2.67 4.93
CA ILE A 22 2.24 2.26 4.12
C ILE A 22 2.71 3.49 3.32
N PRO A 23 3.55 4.35 3.92
CA PRO A 23 3.95 5.60 3.27
C PRO A 23 4.64 5.45 1.92
N GLY A 24 5.25 4.29 1.67
CA GLY A 24 5.85 4.01 0.37
C GLY A 24 4.85 3.72 -0.74
N ALA A 25 3.59 3.49 -0.40
CA ALA A 25 2.55 3.24 -1.39
C ALA A 25 1.92 4.57 -1.82
N ILE A 26 2.36 5.06 -2.96
CA ILE A 26 1.89 6.33 -3.54
C ILE A 26 1.50 6.06 -4.98
N SER A 27 0.40 6.65 -5.42
CA SER A 27 -0.04 6.51 -6.79
C SER A 27 -0.79 7.74 -7.25
N GLN A 28 -1.36 7.68 -8.44
CA GLN A 28 -2.11 8.78 -9.01
C GLN A 28 -3.13 8.25 -10.01
N GLY A 29 -4.07 9.10 -10.39
CA GLY A 29 -5.06 8.79 -11.40
C GLY A 29 -5.74 10.06 -11.88
N GLU A 30 -6.34 10.04 -13.05
CA GLU A 30 -7.04 11.19 -13.58
C GLU A 30 -8.38 11.42 -12.90
N THR A 31 -8.98 10.35 -12.38
CA THR A 31 -10.21 10.42 -11.61
C THR A 31 -9.99 9.84 -10.23
N ARG A 32 -10.90 10.15 -9.32
CA ARG A 32 -10.89 9.59 -7.98
C ARG A 32 -10.91 8.06 -8.02
N LYS A 33 -11.78 7.51 -8.85
CA LYS A 33 -11.92 6.06 -8.99
C LYS A 33 -10.63 5.42 -9.50
N GLU A 34 -10.00 6.03 -10.48
CA GLU A 34 -8.74 5.52 -11.03
C GLU A 34 -7.62 5.58 -9.98
N ALA A 35 -7.52 6.70 -9.26
CA ALA A 35 -6.52 6.84 -8.22
C ALA A 35 -6.69 5.78 -7.12
N LEU A 36 -7.93 5.50 -6.73
CA LEU A 36 -8.21 4.48 -5.72
C LEU A 36 -7.85 3.07 -6.22
N ALA A 37 -8.13 2.76 -7.47
CA ALA A 37 -7.75 1.48 -8.06
C ALA A 37 -6.22 1.34 -8.12
N ASN A 38 -5.54 2.41 -8.51
CA ASN A 38 -4.09 2.40 -8.63
C ASN A 38 -3.38 2.29 -7.28
N ILE A 39 -3.88 2.94 -6.24
CA ILE A 39 -3.26 2.82 -4.92
C ILE A 39 -3.44 1.41 -4.34
N LYS A 40 -4.54 0.77 -4.65
CA LYS A 40 -4.77 -0.61 -4.23
C LYS A 40 -3.68 -1.52 -4.80
N GLU A 41 -3.38 -1.39 -6.08
CA GLU A 41 -2.30 -2.16 -6.70
C GLU A 41 -0.94 -1.83 -6.09
N ALA A 42 -0.69 -0.55 -5.82
CA ALA A 42 0.57 -0.12 -5.21
C ALA A 42 0.76 -0.73 -3.82
N ILE A 43 -0.29 -0.77 -3.02
CA ILE A 43 -0.26 -1.40 -1.70
C ILE A 43 0.05 -2.90 -1.82
N GLU A 44 -0.61 -3.57 -2.72
CA GLU A 44 -0.41 -5.01 -2.94
C GLU A 44 1.03 -5.32 -3.34
N LEU A 45 1.61 -4.50 -4.21
CA LEU A 45 2.99 -4.67 -4.65
C LEU A 45 3.98 -4.43 -3.52
N VAL A 46 3.80 -3.40 -2.72
CA VAL A 46 4.70 -3.12 -1.59
C VAL A 46 4.67 -4.27 -0.59
N LEU A 47 3.49 -4.76 -0.27
CA LEU A 47 3.35 -5.88 0.67
C LEU A 47 4.01 -7.15 0.13
N GLU A 48 3.87 -7.41 -1.15
CA GLU A 48 4.48 -8.57 -1.78
C GLU A 48 6.01 -8.51 -1.75
N VAL A 49 6.57 -7.36 -2.08
CA VAL A 49 8.02 -7.16 -2.04
C VAL A 49 8.56 -7.34 -0.61
N GLN A 50 7.91 -6.77 0.38
CA GLN A 50 8.32 -6.92 1.78
C GLN A 50 8.29 -8.37 2.21
N ARG A 51 7.29 -9.11 1.79
CA ARG A 51 7.18 -10.55 2.12
C ARG A 51 8.32 -11.33 1.49
N GLU A 52 8.65 -11.07 0.24
CA GLU A 52 9.76 -11.74 -0.45
C GLU A 52 11.10 -11.45 0.22
N GLU A 53 11.34 -10.22 0.60
CA GLU A 53 12.57 -9.84 1.29
C GLU A 53 12.73 -10.56 2.62
N LEU A 54 11.67 -10.67 3.39
CA LEU A 54 11.70 -11.39 4.65
C LEU A 54 12.04 -12.86 4.43
N HIS A 55 11.49 -13.48 3.40
CA HIS A 55 11.80 -14.86 3.06
C HIS A 55 13.28 -15.04 2.70
N ARG A 56 13.85 -14.11 1.95
CA ARG A 56 15.26 -14.18 1.56
C ARG A 56 16.21 -13.99 2.72
N GLN A 57 15.85 -13.11 3.64
CA GLN A 57 16.76 -12.70 4.71
C GLN A 57 16.90 -13.73 5.82
N SER A 58 16.04 -14.73 5.89
CA SER A 58 16.05 -15.60 7.04
C SER A 58 15.80 -17.08 6.77
N PRO A 59 16.45 -17.65 5.76
CA PRO A 59 16.20 -19.07 5.46
C PRO A 59 16.70 -20.01 6.56
N ALA A 60 17.70 -19.59 7.33
CA ALA A 60 18.32 -20.43 8.33
C ALA A 60 17.99 -20.06 9.77
N HIS A 61 17.12 -19.09 9.97
CA HIS A 61 16.87 -18.53 11.31
C HIS A 61 15.40 -18.61 11.65
N HIS A 62 14.84 -19.61 11.88
CA HIS A 62 13.48 -19.81 12.41
C HIS A 62 12.58 -18.57 12.51
N ARG A 63 12.64 -17.71 11.54
CA ARG A 63 11.72 -16.58 11.48
C ARG A 63 10.36 -17.07 11.03
N GLU A 64 9.37 -16.50 11.64
CA GLU A 64 7.99 -16.79 11.29
C GLU A 64 7.38 -15.60 10.58
N ILE A 65 6.68 -15.86 9.48
CA ILE A 65 5.95 -14.82 8.78
C ILE A 65 4.47 -15.03 9.05
N SER A 66 3.88 -14.06 9.73
CA SER A 66 2.47 -14.12 10.09
C SER A 66 1.74 -12.89 9.55
N GLN A 67 0.46 -13.04 9.38
CA GLN A 67 -0.41 -11.94 9.00
C GLN A 67 -1.27 -11.55 10.17
N VAL A 68 -1.38 -10.26 10.40
CA VAL A 68 -2.18 -9.72 11.48
C VAL A 68 -3.21 -8.79 10.89
N GLU A 69 -4.45 -8.95 11.28
CA GLU A 69 -5.49 -8.01 10.90
C GLU A 69 -5.39 -6.77 11.77
N VAL A 70 -5.41 -5.62 11.09
CA VAL A 70 -5.39 -4.35 11.78
C VAL A 70 -6.77 -3.72 11.63
N ALA A 71 -7.29 -3.16 12.71
CA ALA A 71 -8.59 -2.51 12.68
C ALA A 71 -8.56 -1.32 11.71
N ASP A 72 -9.68 -1.08 11.06
CA ASP A 72 -9.84 0.06 10.18
C ASP A 72 -9.89 1.33 11.02
N VAL A 73 -8.96 2.24 10.80
CA VAL A 73 -8.85 3.48 11.56
C VAL A 73 -9.33 4.71 10.79
N ALA A 74 -9.82 4.50 9.60
CA ALA A 74 -10.30 5.61 8.76
C ALA A 74 -11.70 6.06 9.16
#